data_c6a948781018cf63a552976ed8e0d795
#
_entry.id   c6a948781018cf63a552976ed8e0d795
#
_cell.length_a   1.000
_cell.length_b   1.000
_cell.length_c   1.000
_cell.angle_alpha   90.00
_cell.angle_beta   90.00
_cell.angle_gamma   90.00
#
_symmetry.space_group_name_H-M   'P 1'
#
loop_
_entity.id
_entity.type
_entity.pdbx_description
1 polymer ?
#
loop_
_entity_poly.entity_id
_entity_poly.type
_entity_poly.pdbx_seq_one_letter_code
_entity_poly.pdbx_strand_id
1 'polypeptide(L)'
;IRDSMYVQRHMKVSDLVPTINELMRWPPATQVKMFEEIKPGMIEQLKFKATFAQSEIQDGDIICFQIELSEKDANDYEMQQLYSNPVQFYDFLQNQVRLLIKPRNEDAVGQPEVELTLNKKMTYDMLATKVAERLEQDPLMLRFTVANGPNGTPKTVLKRSANQTINEIIQTSYLQGPASLLYYEILDVSIIELETKRSLSVSWMGAHNKEDPH
;
A
#
# COMPACT_ATOMS: atom_id res chain seq x y z
N ILE A 1 15.50 15.83 -6.60
CA ILE A 1 15.68 17.29 -6.77
C ILE A 1 15.79 17.58 -8.25
N ARG A 2 15.02 18.57 -8.71
CA ARG A 2 14.98 18.94 -10.14
C ARG A 2 16.01 20.03 -10.44
N ASP A 3 16.05 21.06 -9.62
CA ASP A 3 16.96 22.17 -9.72
C ASP A 3 17.03 22.93 -8.38
N SER A 4 17.93 23.90 -8.28
CA SER A 4 18.01 24.86 -7.18
C SER A 4 17.91 26.28 -7.72
N MET A 5 17.24 27.17 -6.97
CA MET A 5 17.06 28.56 -7.40
C MET A 5 17.13 29.51 -6.21
N TYR A 6 17.47 30.76 -6.48
CA TYR A 6 17.49 31.82 -5.49
C TYR A 6 16.20 32.66 -5.63
N VAL A 7 15.52 32.87 -4.52
CA VAL A 7 14.32 33.69 -4.44
C VAL A 7 14.50 34.83 -3.44
N GLN A 8 13.80 35.95 -3.66
CA GLN A 8 13.81 37.04 -2.71
C GLN A 8 12.82 36.77 -1.57
N ARG A 9 13.21 37.02 -0.32
CA ARG A 9 12.39 36.73 0.87
C ARG A 9 11.01 37.41 0.86
N HIS A 10 10.88 38.57 0.24
CA HIS A 10 9.63 39.33 0.13
C HIS A 10 8.80 38.96 -1.12
N MET A 11 9.31 38.15 -1.99
CA MET A 11 8.62 37.61 -3.16
C MET A 11 7.50 36.68 -2.70
N LYS A 12 6.35 36.73 -3.34
CA LYS A 12 5.23 35.82 -3.05
C LYS A 12 5.51 34.42 -3.62
N VAL A 13 4.96 33.41 -2.97
CA VAL A 13 5.02 32.03 -3.45
C VAL A 13 4.42 31.94 -4.86
N SER A 14 3.35 32.63 -5.16
CA SER A 14 2.72 32.68 -6.50
C SER A 14 3.65 33.15 -7.61
N ASP A 15 4.60 34.02 -7.29
CA ASP A 15 5.48 34.62 -8.29
C ASP A 15 6.50 33.61 -8.84
N LEU A 16 6.61 32.43 -8.19
CA LEU A 16 7.45 31.34 -8.65
C LEU A 16 6.80 30.51 -9.77
N VAL A 17 5.47 30.56 -9.93
CA VAL A 17 4.73 29.73 -10.90
C VAL A 17 5.25 29.89 -12.33
N PRO A 18 5.49 31.09 -12.86
CA PRO A 18 6.04 31.24 -14.21
C PRO A 18 7.39 30.57 -14.40
N THR A 19 8.28 30.70 -13.41
CA THR A 19 9.62 30.09 -13.44
C THR A 19 9.53 28.56 -13.40
N ILE A 20 8.61 28.00 -12.60
CA ILE A 20 8.36 26.55 -12.56
C ILE A 20 7.82 26.08 -13.92
N ASN A 21 6.84 26.80 -14.50
CA ASN A 21 6.27 26.43 -15.78
C ASN A 21 7.33 26.44 -16.91
N GLU A 22 8.22 27.43 -16.89
CA GLU A 22 9.34 27.48 -17.82
C GLU A 22 10.32 26.31 -17.61
N LEU A 23 10.75 26.07 -16.38
CA LEU A 23 11.66 24.98 -16.00
C LEU A 23 11.09 23.61 -16.42
N MET A 24 9.78 23.43 -16.27
CA MET A 24 9.10 22.17 -16.61
C MET A 24 8.64 22.10 -18.05
N ARG A 25 8.79 23.19 -18.82
CA ARG A 25 8.25 23.33 -20.19
C ARG A 25 6.74 23.13 -20.27
N TRP A 26 6.03 23.59 -19.24
CA TRP A 26 4.58 23.59 -19.21
C TRP A 26 4.02 24.86 -19.84
N PRO A 27 2.75 24.84 -20.29
CA PRO A 27 2.08 26.05 -20.74
C PRO A 27 2.14 27.15 -19.67
N PRO A 28 2.34 28.44 -20.05
CA PRO A 28 2.48 29.54 -19.08
C PRO A 28 1.30 29.70 -18.12
N ALA A 29 0.09 29.28 -18.53
CA ALA A 29 -1.13 29.35 -17.73
C ALA A 29 -1.35 28.14 -16.80
N THR A 30 -0.40 27.18 -16.74
CA THR A 30 -0.54 26.00 -15.92
C THR A 30 -0.59 26.39 -14.45
N GLN A 31 -1.67 25.96 -13.78
CA GLN A 31 -1.83 26.15 -12.34
C GLN A 31 -1.03 25.10 -11.58
N VAL A 32 -0.32 25.54 -10.56
CA VAL A 32 0.61 24.69 -9.78
C VAL A 32 0.28 24.82 -8.31
N LYS A 33 0.27 23.71 -7.58
CA LYS A 33 0.31 23.70 -6.10
C LYS A 33 1.73 23.50 -5.65
N MET A 34 2.13 24.20 -4.59
CA MET A 34 3.47 24.10 -4.00
C MET A 34 3.37 23.65 -2.55
N PHE A 35 4.35 22.87 -2.13
CA PHE A 35 4.43 22.28 -0.80
C PHE A 35 5.87 22.40 -0.31
N GLU A 36 6.02 22.66 0.97
CA GLU A 36 7.30 22.60 1.64
C GLU A 36 7.50 21.25 2.30
N GLU A 37 8.66 20.63 2.12
CA GLU A 37 9.09 19.49 2.92
C GLU A 37 9.84 20.01 4.16
N ILE A 38 9.12 20.23 5.26
CA ILE A 38 9.68 20.75 6.53
C ILE A 38 10.70 19.76 7.10
N LYS A 39 10.43 18.47 6.98
CA LYS A 39 11.32 17.37 7.31
C LYS A 39 10.84 16.11 6.60
N PRO A 40 11.69 15.06 6.46
CA PRO A 40 11.26 13.82 5.83
C PRO A 40 9.90 13.36 6.35
N GLY A 41 8.91 13.36 5.45
CA GLY A 41 7.54 12.96 5.72
C GLY A 41 6.61 13.97 6.36
N MET A 42 7.05 15.17 6.62
CA MET A 42 6.19 16.29 7.01
C MET A 42 6.18 17.32 5.88
N ILE A 43 5.10 17.33 5.12
CA ILE A 43 4.93 18.19 3.96
C ILE A 43 3.68 19.05 4.15
N GLU A 44 3.79 20.35 3.91
CA GLU A 44 2.71 21.31 4.05
C GLU A 44 2.51 22.12 2.78
N GLN A 45 1.25 22.41 2.45
CA GLN A 45 0.93 23.22 1.29
C GLN A 45 1.22 24.71 1.58
N LEU A 46 2.00 25.34 0.70
CA LEU A 46 2.30 26.76 0.78
C LEU A 46 1.11 27.61 0.34
N LYS A 47 0.91 28.74 1.04
CA LYS A 47 -0.11 29.72 0.71
C LYS A 47 0.40 30.67 -0.38
N PHE A 48 -0.17 30.65 -1.55
CA PHE A 48 0.27 31.42 -2.74
C PHE A 48 0.38 32.93 -2.50
N LYS A 49 -0.49 33.47 -1.65
CA LYS A 49 -0.49 34.92 -1.34
C LYS A 49 0.55 35.34 -0.30
N ALA A 50 1.12 34.35 0.42
CA ALA A 50 2.18 34.61 1.38
C ALA A 50 3.51 34.82 0.67
N THR A 51 4.39 35.58 1.32
CA THR A 51 5.80 35.67 0.90
C THR A 51 6.60 34.50 1.42
N PHE A 52 7.80 34.27 0.86
CA PHE A 52 8.71 33.25 1.36
C PHE A 52 9.09 33.50 2.83
N ALA A 53 9.27 34.78 3.21
CA ALA A 53 9.51 35.15 4.61
C ALA A 53 8.32 34.83 5.54
N GLN A 54 7.08 35.07 5.09
CA GLN A 54 5.87 34.73 5.85
C GLN A 54 5.60 33.23 5.94
N SER A 55 6.13 32.46 4.99
CA SER A 55 6.08 31.00 4.97
C SER A 55 7.26 30.37 5.70
N GLU A 56 8.14 31.20 6.32
CA GLU A 56 9.32 30.78 7.09
C GLU A 56 10.34 29.97 6.28
N ILE A 57 10.29 30.03 4.94
CA ILE A 57 11.21 29.32 4.05
C ILE A 57 12.63 29.83 4.25
N GLN A 58 13.57 28.92 4.44
CA GLN A 58 14.98 29.15 4.69
C GLN A 58 15.88 28.59 3.60
N ASP A 59 17.16 28.92 3.69
CA ASP A 59 18.17 28.38 2.76
C ASP A 59 18.28 26.85 2.89
N GLY A 60 18.13 26.16 1.78
CA GLY A 60 18.21 24.70 1.74
C GLY A 60 16.87 23.98 1.85
N ASP A 61 15.78 24.71 2.11
CA ASP A 61 14.45 24.09 2.16
C ASP A 61 14.04 23.54 0.79
N ILE A 62 13.28 22.45 0.83
CA ILE A 62 12.82 21.74 -0.35
C ILE A 62 11.37 22.12 -0.64
N ILE A 63 11.15 22.70 -1.82
CA ILE A 63 9.82 23.00 -2.33
C ILE A 63 9.43 21.95 -3.37
N CYS A 64 8.36 21.21 -3.07
CA CYS A 64 7.72 20.31 -4.01
C CYS A 64 6.61 21.05 -4.75
N PHE A 65 6.40 20.72 -6.01
CA PHE A 65 5.34 21.32 -6.81
C PHE A 65 4.66 20.26 -7.68
N GLN A 66 3.39 20.53 -7.97
CA GLN A 66 2.53 19.66 -8.77
C GLN A 66 1.56 20.51 -9.58
N ILE A 67 1.21 20.08 -10.80
CA ILE A 67 0.09 20.65 -11.53
C ILE A 67 -1.18 20.50 -10.70
N GLU A 68 -1.96 21.56 -10.60
CA GLU A 68 -3.25 21.49 -9.93
C GLU A 68 -4.19 20.58 -10.73
N LEU A 69 -4.58 19.47 -10.11
CA LEU A 69 -5.53 18.54 -10.71
C LEU A 69 -6.95 19.10 -10.56
N SER A 70 -7.80 18.87 -11.56
CA SER A 70 -9.24 19.08 -11.40
C SER A 70 -9.81 18.11 -10.37
N GLU A 71 -10.97 18.42 -9.78
CA GLU A 71 -11.65 17.50 -8.85
C GLU A 71 -11.92 16.14 -9.49
N LYS A 72 -12.25 16.13 -10.77
CA LYS A 72 -12.47 14.91 -11.54
C LYS A 72 -11.18 14.10 -11.64
N ASP A 73 -10.07 14.72 -12.04
CA ASP A 73 -8.79 14.01 -12.19
C ASP A 73 -8.29 13.51 -10.84
N ALA A 74 -8.46 14.29 -9.76
CA ALA A 74 -8.09 13.88 -8.42
C ALA A 74 -8.89 12.64 -7.97
N ASN A 75 -10.20 12.60 -8.22
CA ASN A 75 -11.05 11.45 -7.95
C ASN A 75 -10.66 10.24 -8.82
N ASP A 76 -10.35 10.45 -10.09
CA ASP A 76 -9.89 9.37 -10.98
C ASP A 76 -8.57 8.77 -10.49
N TYR A 77 -7.63 9.61 -9.98
CA TYR A 77 -6.40 9.13 -9.34
C TYR A 77 -6.67 8.29 -8.09
N GLU A 78 -7.58 8.75 -7.22
CA GLU A 78 -7.95 8.02 -6.01
C GLU A 78 -8.64 6.68 -6.32
N MET A 79 -9.53 6.66 -7.33
CA MET A 79 -10.18 5.42 -7.79
C MET A 79 -9.17 4.41 -8.35
N GLN A 80 -8.12 4.88 -9.01
CA GLN A 80 -7.02 4.06 -9.50
C GLN A 80 -5.96 3.76 -8.43
N GLN A 81 -6.18 4.17 -7.19
CA GLN A 81 -5.24 4.05 -6.07
C GLN A 81 -3.88 4.69 -6.35
N LEU A 82 -3.88 5.77 -7.13
CA LEU A 82 -2.74 6.63 -7.38
C LEU A 82 -2.74 7.80 -6.39
N TYR A 83 -1.61 8.48 -6.27
CA TYR A 83 -1.48 9.62 -5.37
C TYR A 83 -1.87 10.91 -6.08
N SER A 84 -2.94 11.55 -5.62
CA SER A 84 -3.44 12.80 -6.22
C SER A 84 -2.65 14.04 -5.80
N ASN A 85 -1.81 13.92 -4.76
CA ASN A 85 -1.01 15.04 -4.26
C ASN A 85 0.27 14.56 -3.54
N PRO A 86 1.28 15.45 -3.36
CA PRO A 86 2.53 15.12 -2.70
C PRO A 86 2.37 14.63 -1.26
N VAL A 87 1.37 15.11 -0.52
CA VAL A 87 1.13 14.69 0.88
C VAL A 87 0.82 13.19 0.93
N GLN A 88 -0.08 12.71 0.06
CA GLN A 88 -0.40 11.29 -0.05
C GLN A 88 0.81 10.45 -0.48
N PHE A 89 1.60 10.96 -1.43
CA PHE A 89 2.81 10.28 -1.88
C PHE A 89 3.87 10.13 -0.77
N TYR A 90 4.11 11.19 -0.01
CA TYR A 90 5.03 11.16 1.13
C TYR A 90 4.52 10.27 2.27
N ASP A 91 3.21 10.27 2.54
CA ASP A 91 2.60 9.33 3.48
C ASP A 91 2.85 7.88 3.05
N PHE A 92 2.70 7.60 1.76
CA PHE A 92 3.04 6.28 1.22
C PHE A 92 4.52 5.94 1.43
N LEU A 93 5.45 6.83 1.07
CA LEU A 93 6.88 6.59 1.23
C LEU A 93 7.28 6.23 2.66
N GLN A 94 6.64 6.85 3.65
CA GLN A 94 6.89 6.57 5.06
C GLN A 94 6.26 5.27 5.55
N ASN A 95 5.11 4.92 4.98
CA ASN A 95 4.32 3.78 5.41
C ASN A 95 4.41 2.61 4.44
N GLN A 96 5.30 2.65 3.47
CA GLN A 96 5.47 1.53 2.55
C GLN A 96 6.02 0.29 3.25
N VAL A 97 5.54 -0.85 2.80
CA VAL A 97 6.02 -2.16 3.19
C VAL A 97 6.08 -3.06 1.97
N ARG A 98 7.13 -3.85 1.91
CA ARG A 98 7.31 -4.87 0.88
C ARG A 98 6.80 -6.20 1.40
N LEU A 99 5.85 -6.80 0.70
CA LEU A 99 5.29 -8.09 1.00
C LEU A 99 5.70 -9.10 -0.06
N LEU A 100 6.16 -10.25 0.38
CA LEU A 100 6.30 -11.44 -0.43
C LEU A 100 5.15 -12.38 -0.08
N ILE A 101 4.34 -12.76 -1.05
CA ILE A 101 3.12 -13.54 -0.85
C ILE A 101 3.24 -14.83 -1.67
N LYS A 102 3.28 -15.97 -0.97
CA LYS A 102 3.51 -17.29 -1.59
C LYS A 102 2.26 -18.16 -1.52
N PRO A 103 2.11 -19.12 -2.42
CA PRO A 103 1.09 -20.15 -2.25
C PRO A 103 1.30 -20.90 -0.95
N ARG A 104 0.22 -21.20 -0.22
CA ARG A 104 0.30 -21.95 1.04
C ARG A 104 0.66 -23.42 0.83
N ASN A 105 0.16 -24.02 -0.24
CA ASN A 105 0.47 -25.38 -0.61
C ASN A 105 1.65 -25.39 -1.57
N GLU A 106 2.76 -25.96 -1.17
CA GLU A 106 3.96 -26.13 -2.01
C GLU A 106 3.67 -26.99 -3.25
N ASP A 107 2.68 -27.89 -3.18
CA ASP A 107 2.23 -28.75 -4.27
C ASP A 107 1.30 -28.05 -5.27
N ALA A 108 0.95 -26.78 -5.04
CA ALA A 108 0.11 -26.00 -5.96
C ALA A 108 0.88 -25.62 -7.23
N VAL A 109 1.08 -26.60 -8.10
CA VAL A 109 1.80 -26.42 -9.36
C VAL A 109 1.16 -25.29 -10.18
N GLY A 110 1.95 -24.27 -10.49
CA GLY A 110 1.50 -23.15 -11.34
C GLY A 110 0.95 -21.94 -10.58
N GLN A 111 0.87 -21.94 -9.27
CA GLN A 111 0.49 -20.74 -8.52
C GLN A 111 1.72 -19.84 -8.30
N PRO A 112 1.70 -18.57 -8.75
CA PRO A 112 2.87 -17.70 -8.71
C PRO A 112 3.08 -17.10 -7.32
N GLU A 113 4.34 -16.78 -7.01
CA GLU A 113 4.67 -15.86 -5.93
C GLU A 113 4.35 -14.43 -6.35
N VAL A 114 3.78 -13.65 -5.45
CA VAL A 114 3.41 -12.24 -5.68
C VAL A 114 4.22 -11.34 -4.77
N GLU A 115 4.92 -10.39 -5.38
CA GLU A 115 5.65 -9.38 -4.63
C GLU A 115 4.95 -8.03 -4.81
N LEU A 116 4.61 -7.38 -3.69
CA LEU A 116 3.91 -6.08 -3.67
C LEU A 116 4.60 -5.12 -2.70
N THR A 117 4.63 -3.84 -3.09
CA THR A 117 4.94 -2.74 -2.19
C THR A 117 3.65 -1.99 -1.91
N LEU A 118 3.20 -2.03 -0.68
CA LEU A 118 1.90 -1.49 -0.25
C LEU A 118 2.07 -0.50 0.89
N ASN A 119 1.01 0.27 1.19
CA ASN A 119 0.97 1.11 2.38
C ASN A 119 0.54 0.26 3.59
N LYS A 120 1.28 0.35 4.69
CA LYS A 120 0.98 -0.33 5.97
C LYS A 120 -0.42 -0.04 6.51
N LYS A 121 -1.02 1.09 6.12
CA LYS A 121 -2.37 1.49 6.53
C LYS A 121 -3.49 0.79 5.74
N MET A 122 -3.17 0.09 4.65
CA MET A 122 -4.15 -0.68 3.88
C MET A 122 -4.78 -1.78 4.73
N THR A 123 -6.06 -2.05 4.45
CA THR A 123 -6.83 -3.10 5.13
C THR A 123 -6.66 -4.46 4.46
N TYR A 124 -7.20 -5.50 5.12
CA TYR A 124 -7.27 -6.85 4.55
C TYR A 124 -7.92 -6.86 3.15
N ASP A 125 -9.06 -6.17 2.98
CA ASP A 125 -9.78 -6.17 1.71
C ASP A 125 -8.98 -5.49 0.59
N MET A 126 -8.27 -4.41 0.91
CA MET A 126 -7.37 -3.74 -0.06
C MET A 126 -6.19 -4.65 -0.45
N LEU A 127 -5.61 -5.37 0.53
CA LEU A 127 -4.57 -6.37 0.25
C LEU A 127 -5.11 -7.47 -0.67
N ALA A 128 -6.30 -8.02 -0.33
CA ALA A 128 -6.93 -9.06 -1.13
C ALA A 128 -7.18 -8.61 -2.58
N THR A 129 -7.68 -7.38 -2.76
CA THR A 129 -7.88 -6.81 -4.10
C THR A 129 -6.57 -6.73 -4.90
N LYS A 130 -5.49 -6.23 -4.27
CA LYS A 130 -4.19 -6.10 -4.95
C LYS A 130 -3.55 -7.44 -5.31
N VAL A 131 -3.71 -8.45 -4.46
CA VAL A 131 -3.24 -9.81 -4.76
C VAL A 131 -4.10 -10.46 -5.84
N ALA A 132 -5.42 -10.30 -5.75
CA ALA A 132 -6.38 -10.82 -6.73
C ALA A 132 -6.13 -10.27 -8.14
N GLU A 133 -5.83 -8.97 -8.27
CA GLU A 133 -5.42 -8.35 -9.54
C GLU A 133 -4.21 -9.03 -10.18
N ARG A 134 -3.25 -9.49 -9.36
CA ARG A 134 -2.04 -10.19 -9.83
C ARG A 134 -2.27 -11.64 -10.17
N LEU A 135 -3.23 -12.27 -9.49
CA LEU A 135 -3.57 -13.68 -9.66
C LEU A 135 -4.72 -13.91 -10.65
N GLU A 136 -5.35 -12.83 -11.14
CA GLU A 136 -6.57 -12.88 -11.96
C GLU A 136 -7.71 -13.68 -11.27
N GLN A 137 -7.88 -13.43 -9.95
CA GLN A 137 -8.84 -14.11 -9.09
C GLN A 137 -9.85 -13.13 -8.47
N ASP A 138 -10.91 -13.67 -7.88
CA ASP A 138 -11.83 -12.89 -7.05
C ASP A 138 -11.19 -12.62 -5.67
N PRO A 139 -11.11 -11.36 -5.20
CA PRO A 139 -10.59 -11.04 -3.87
C PRO A 139 -11.27 -11.80 -2.73
N LEU A 140 -12.56 -12.11 -2.87
CA LEU A 140 -13.33 -12.86 -1.87
C LEU A 140 -13.00 -14.35 -1.82
N MET A 141 -12.29 -14.87 -2.82
CA MET A 141 -11.82 -16.25 -2.86
C MET A 141 -10.40 -16.42 -2.31
N LEU A 142 -9.80 -15.34 -1.80
CA LEU A 142 -8.45 -15.38 -1.24
C LEU A 142 -8.47 -15.39 0.30
N ARG A 143 -7.67 -16.26 0.87
CA ARG A 143 -7.39 -16.32 2.30
C ARG A 143 -5.89 -16.22 2.55
N PHE A 144 -5.51 -15.44 3.55
CA PHE A 144 -4.11 -15.24 3.88
C PHE A 144 -3.73 -15.89 5.20
N THR A 145 -2.48 -16.32 5.27
CA THR A 145 -1.86 -16.92 6.45
C THR A 145 -0.54 -16.21 6.74
N VAL A 146 -0.33 -15.81 7.98
CA VAL A 146 0.94 -15.19 8.41
C VAL A 146 2.00 -16.25 8.56
N ALA A 147 3.18 -15.97 8.03
CA ALA A 147 4.38 -16.76 8.31
C ALA A 147 4.88 -16.48 9.73
N ASN A 148 5.35 -17.50 10.41
CA ASN A 148 5.89 -17.39 11.75
C ASN A 148 7.17 -18.24 11.91
N GLY A 149 8.04 -17.77 12.82
CA GLY A 149 9.29 -18.43 13.13
C GLY A 149 10.41 -18.19 12.12
N PRO A 150 11.64 -18.66 12.43
CA PRO A 150 12.84 -18.41 11.63
C PRO A 150 12.78 -19.04 10.23
N ASN A 151 11.97 -20.07 10.05
CA ASN A 151 11.83 -20.78 8.77
C ASN A 151 10.68 -20.25 7.91
N GLY A 152 9.94 -19.23 8.38
CA GLY A 152 8.84 -18.64 7.62
C GLY A 152 7.68 -19.58 7.35
N THR A 153 7.41 -20.56 8.20
CA THR A 153 6.33 -21.53 7.99
C THR A 153 4.96 -20.90 8.19
N PRO A 154 3.93 -21.27 7.39
CA PRO A 154 2.58 -20.76 7.58
C PRO A 154 2.01 -21.22 8.93
N LYS A 155 1.52 -20.28 9.75
CA LYS A 155 1.03 -20.58 11.10
C LYS A 155 -0.39 -20.09 11.36
N THR A 156 -0.63 -18.79 11.25
CA THR A 156 -1.90 -18.20 11.68
C THR A 156 -2.69 -17.69 10.49
N VAL A 157 -3.87 -18.25 10.30
CA VAL A 157 -4.83 -17.77 9.29
C VAL A 157 -5.33 -16.40 9.72
N LEU A 158 -5.26 -15.43 8.81
CA LEU A 158 -5.81 -14.11 9.02
C LEU A 158 -7.33 -14.17 8.90
N LYS A 159 -8.00 -13.61 9.88
CA LYS A 159 -9.43 -13.34 9.78
C LYS A 159 -9.66 -12.05 9.01
N ARG A 160 -10.60 -12.04 8.10
CA ARG A 160 -11.02 -10.82 7.44
C ARG A 160 -11.58 -9.85 8.48
N SER A 161 -11.01 -8.66 8.54
CA SER A 161 -11.47 -7.59 9.43
C SER A 161 -11.41 -6.27 8.67
N ALA A 162 -12.52 -5.54 8.67
CA ALA A 162 -12.60 -4.24 8.00
C ALA A 162 -11.64 -3.20 8.57
N ASN A 163 -11.23 -3.37 9.83
CA ASN A 163 -10.39 -2.39 10.54
C ASN A 163 -8.93 -2.83 10.71
N GLN A 164 -8.60 -4.09 10.44
CA GLN A 164 -7.24 -4.58 10.62
C GLN A 164 -6.34 -4.11 9.46
N THR A 165 -5.28 -3.41 9.81
CA THR A 165 -4.31 -2.89 8.85
C THR A 165 -3.18 -3.89 8.58
N ILE A 166 -2.50 -3.72 7.44
CA ILE A 166 -1.29 -4.51 7.11
C ILE A 166 -0.23 -4.35 8.20
N ASN A 167 -0.10 -3.17 8.80
CA ASN A 167 0.85 -2.94 9.89
C ASN A 167 0.60 -3.89 11.08
N GLU A 168 -0.65 -4.06 11.49
CA GLU A 168 -1.02 -4.97 12.58
C GLU A 168 -0.81 -6.45 12.20
N ILE A 169 -1.10 -6.80 10.93
CA ILE A 169 -0.85 -8.12 10.37
C ILE A 169 0.65 -8.47 10.44
N ILE A 170 1.52 -7.54 10.05
CA ILE A 170 2.96 -7.76 9.96
C ILE A 170 3.60 -7.80 11.34
N GLN A 171 3.14 -7.00 12.31
CA GLN A 171 3.66 -7.02 13.68
C GLN A 171 3.54 -8.38 14.35
N THR A 172 2.62 -9.23 13.89
CA THR A 172 2.48 -10.61 14.32
C THR A 172 3.48 -11.58 13.66
N SER A 173 4.22 -11.09 12.64
CA SER A 173 5.22 -11.87 11.90
C SER A 173 6.62 -11.65 12.50
N TYR A 174 7.28 -12.75 12.90
CA TYR A 174 8.63 -12.72 13.48
C TYR A 174 9.76 -12.63 12.43
N LEU A 175 9.46 -12.48 11.17
CA LEU A 175 10.47 -12.45 10.11
C LEU A 175 11.20 -11.11 10.09
N GLN A 176 12.48 -11.15 10.48
CA GLN A 176 13.44 -10.08 10.24
C GLN A 176 14.02 -10.24 8.83
N GLY A 177 13.40 -9.60 7.87
CA GLY A 177 13.85 -9.62 6.49
C GLY A 177 13.46 -8.36 5.74
N PRO A 178 14.00 -8.13 4.54
CA PRO A 178 13.67 -6.97 3.72
C PRO A 178 12.21 -6.95 3.23
N ALA A 179 11.52 -8.09 3.33
CA ALA A 179 10.11 -8.23 3.00
C ALA A 179 9.39 -9.08 4.04
N SER A 180 8.16 -8.71 4.39
CA SER A 180 7.29 -9.54 5.23
C SER A 180 6.66 -10.65 4.38
N LEU A 181 6.65 -11.88 4.92
CA LEU A 181 6.13 -13.05 4.21
C LEU A 181 4.70 -13.36 4.64
N LEU A 182 3.83 -13.48 3.66
CA LEU A 182 2.48 -14.01 3.80
C LEU A 182 2.31 -15.23 2.89
N TYR A 183 1.32 -16.06 3.21
CA TYR A 183 0.86 -17.13 2.34
C TYR A 183 -0.56 -16.87 1.90
N TYR A 184 -0.90 -17.23 0.67
CA TYR A 184 -2.27 -17.20 0.17
C TYR A 184 -2.74 -18.59 -0.19
N GLU A 185 -4.04 -18.77 -0.14
CA GLU A 185 -4.76 -19.93 -0.69
C GLU A 185 -6.00 -19.44 -1.44
N ILE A 186 -6.29 -20.10 -2.55
CA ILE A 186 -7.50 -19.88 -3.32
C ILE A 186 -8.57 -20.83 -2.77
N LEU A 187 -9.70 -20.27 -2.38
CA LEU A 187 -10.81 -21.00 -1.77
C LEU A 187 -11.82 -21.44 -2.81
N ASP A 188 -12.51 -22.53 -2.55
CA ASP A 188 -13.65 -23.01 -3.36
C ASP A 188 -14.95 -22.26 -3.04
N VAL A 189 -15.01 -21.57 -1.89
CA VAL A 189 -16.15 -20.76 -1.44
C VAL A 189 -15.62 -19.41 -0.94
N SER A 190 -16.46 -18.36 -1.00
CA SER A 190 -16.02 -17.03 -0.57
C SER A 190 -15.65 -17.01 0.92
N ILE A 191 -14.68 -16.13 1.27
CA ILE A 191 -14.25 -15.96 2.67
C ILE A 191 -15.41 -15.51 3.56
N ILE A 192 -16.37 -14.73 3.03
CA ILE A 192 -17.57 -14.31 3.74
C ILE A 192 -18.42 -15.53 4.11
N GLU A 193 -18.59 -16.45 3.19
CA GLU A 193 -19.34 -17.68 3.42
C GLU A 193 -18.63 -18.57 4.44
N LEU A 194 -17.30 -18.70 4.36
CA LEU A 194 -16.52 -19.46 5.33
C LEU A 194 -16.59 -18.90 6.75
N GLU A 195 -16.64 -17.59 6.92
CA GLU A 195 -16.74 -16.96 8.23
C GLU A 195 -18.09 -17.22 8.92
N THR A 196 -19.14 -17.54 8.15
CA THR A 196 -20.47 -17.93 8.66
C THR A 196 -20.58 -19.42 8.94
N LYS A 197 -19.65 -20.24 8.45
CA LYS A 197 -19.66 -21.70 8.59
C LYS A 197 -18.67 -22.15 9.69
N ARG A 198 -18.94 -23.31 10.25
CA ARG A 198 -18.01 -24.01 11.13
C ARG A 198 -17.40 -25.21 10.41
N SER A 199 -16.12 -25.36 10.50
CA SER A 199 -15.42 -26.55 10.01
C SER A 199 -15.68 -27.71 10.95
N LEU A 200 -16.11 -28.84 10.41
CA LEU A 200 -16.25 -30.09 11.13
C LEU A 200 -15.25 -31.10 10.54
N SER A 201 -14.47 -31.70 11.40
CA SER A 201 -13.63 -32.84 11.01
C SER A 201 -14.47 -34.11 11.14
N VAL A 202 -14.68 -34.78 10.01
CA VAL A 202 -15.38 -36.07 9.99
C VAL A 202 -14.35 -37.16 9.72
N SER A 203 -14.20 -38.06 10.70
CA SER A 203 -13.36 -39.25 10.52
C SER A 203 -14.29 -40.43 10.25
N TRP A 204 -14.06 -41.16 9.18
CA TRP A 204 -14.72 -42.42 8.98
C TRP A 204 -13.86 -43.52 9.64
N MET A 205 -14.39 -44.17 10.67
CA MET A 205 -13.87 -45.43 11.19
C MET A 205 -14.58 -46.56 10.46
N GLY A 206 -13.90 -47.14 9.47
CA GLY A 206 -14.36 -48.39 8.89
C GLY A 206 -14.49 -49.47 9.98
N ALA A 207 -15.53 -50.29 9.90
CA ALA A 207 -15.58 -51.49 10.74
C ALA A 207 -14.30 -52.30 10.55
N HIS A 208 -13.53 -52.54 11.60
CA HIS A 208 -12.42 -53.48 11.56
C HIS A 208 -12.99 -54.82 11.14
N ASN A 209 -12.70 -55.22 9.91
CA ASN A 209 -12.75 -56.65 9.59
C ASN A 209 -11.75 -57.30 10.53
N LYS A 210 -12.27 -58.09 11.48
CA LYS A 210 -11.46 -59.06 12.17
C LYS A 210 -10.89 -59.98 11.09
N GLU A 211 -9.60 -59.87 10.81
CA GLU A 211 -8.87 -60.92 10.12
C GLU A 211 -9.01 -62.16 10.96
N ASP A 212 -9.62 -63.18 10.37
CA ASP A 212 -9.60 -64.52 10.94
C ASP A 212 -8.17 -65.01 10.98
N PRO A 213 -7.70 -65.52 12.10
CA PRO A 213 -6.39 -66.12 12.20
C PRO A 213 -6.46 -67.51 11.58
N HIS A 214 -5.84 -67.66 10.41
CA HIS A 214 -5.41 -68.98 9.93
C HIS A 214 -3.89 -69.01 9.77
#